data_d4145e2b248233e704ff1bd9a7878001
#
_entry.id   d4145e2b248233e704ff1bd9a7878001
#
_cell.length_a   1.000
_cell.length_b   1.000
_cell.length_c   1.000
_cell.angle_alpha   90.00
_cell.angle_beta   90.00
_cell.angle_gamma   90.00
#
_symmetry.space_group_name_H-M   'P 1'
#
loop_
_entity.id
_entity.type
_entity.pdbx_description
1 polymer ?
#
loop_
_entity_poly.entity_id
_entity_poly.type
_entity_poly.pdbx_seq_one_letter_code
_entity_poly.pdbx_strand_id
1 'polypeptide(L)'
;MFARDLTEQLRQWRNNPRRKPLVLRGARQVGKTTLVKEFGQEFDSFISLNLETDDSELFRRFSNILDLWQYLCLKHHIVQDKSKAVLLFIDEIQEEPKAVAMLRYFYEDLPWVYVIAAGSRLHSLMKQHVSFPVGRVEYMTLRPCSFVEYINAKEGG
;
A
#
# COMPACT_ATOMS: atom_id res chain seq x y z
N MET A 1 -17.56 -2.73 -15.76
CA MET A 1 -16.78 -3.93 -15.66
C MET A 1 -15.84 -3.87 -14.48
N PHE A 2 -15.74 -4.96 -13.78
CA PHE A 2 -15.15 -4.94 -12.44
C PHE A 2 -13.66 -4.66 -12.41
N ALA A 3 -12.90 -5.22 -13.36
CA ALA A 3 -11.47 -4.92 -13.47
C ALA A 3 -11.25 -3.42 -13.69
N ARG A 4 -12.07 -2.84 -14.53
CA ARG A 4 -12.01 -1.42 -14.84
C ARG A 4 -12.39 -0.58 -13.63
N ASP A 5 -13.41 -1.02 -12.88
CA ASP A 5 -13.88 -0.28 -11.72
C ASP A 5 -12.83 -0.27 -10.60
N LEU A 6 -12.17 -1.40 -10.34
CA LEU A 6 -11.13 -1.46 -9.31
C LEU A 6 -9.94 -0.58 -9.67
N THR A 7 -9.49 -0.67 -10.92
CA THR A 7 -8.39 0.17 -11.39
C THR A 7 -8.78 1.64 -11.38
N GLU A 8 -10.01 1.95 -11.78
CA GLU A 8 -10.51 3.32 -11.78
C GLU A 8 -10.59 3.89 -10.37
N GLN A 9 -11.01 3.09 -9.38
CA GLN A 9 -11.02 3.53 -7.99
C GLN A 9 -9.61 3.85 -7.50
N LEU A 10 -8.62 3.04 -7.88
CA LEU A 10 -7.23 3.31 -7.53
C LEU A 10 -6.73 4.59 -8.19
N ARG A 11 -7.11 4.83 -9.44
CA ARG A 11 -6.73 6.07 -10.13
C ARG A 11 -7.40 7.29 -9.51
N GLN A 12 -8.64 7.18 -9.08
CA GLN A 12 -9.32 8.26 -8.38
C GLN A 12 -8.60 8.59 -7.07
N TRP A 13 -8.18 7.56 -6.35
CA TRP A 13 -7.37 7.78 -5.15
C TRP A 13 -6.06 8.49 -5.49
N ARG A 14 -5.36 8.02 -6.52
CA ARG A 14 -4.10 8.63 -6.95
C ARG A 14 -4.26 10.10 -7.32
N ASN A 15 -5.33 10.43 -8.00
CA ASN A 15 -5.55 11.78 -8.51
C ASN A 15 -6.12 12.74 -7.47
N ASN A 16 -6.48 12.25 -6.30
CA ASN A 16 -6.98 13.09 -5.23
C ASN A 16 -5.81 13.82 -4.55
N PRO A 17 -5.75 15.17 -4.61
CA PRO A 17 -4.65 15.92 -3.99
C PRO A 17 -4.64 15.80 -2.46
N ARG A 18 -5.75 15.40 -1.88
CA ARG A 18 -5.87 15.19 -0.42
C ARG A 18 -5.79 13.71 -0.05
N ARG A 19 -5.27 12.88 -0.94
CA ARG A 19 -5.20 11.45 -0.68
C ARG A 19 -4.38 11.15 0.56
N LYS A 20 -4.74 10.05 1.21
CA LYS A 20 -4.04 9.50 2.36
C LYS A 20 -3.50 8.13 1.99
N PRO A 21 -2.57 7.56 2.75
CA PRO A 21 -2.21 6.17 2.56
C PRO A 21 -3.44 5.30 2.48
N LEU A 22 -3.50 4.44 1.47
CA LEU A 22 -4.66 3.59 1.22
C LEU A 22 -4.46 2.21 1.84
N VAL A 23 -5.43 1.77 2.63
CA VAL A 23 -5.41 0.44 3.23
C VAL A 23 -6.40 -0.44 2.49
N LEU A 24 -5.88 -1.46 1.80
CA LEU A 24 -6.70 -2.44 1.10
C LEU A 24 -7.07 -3.55 2.04
N ARG A 25 -8.37 -3.77 2.20
CA ARG A 25 -8.92 -4.86 3.00
C ARG A 25 -9.45 -5.94 2.08
N GLY A 26 -9.28 -7.18 2.47
CA GLY A 26 -9.81 -8.30 1.69
C GLY A 26 -9.18 -9.59 2.15
N ALA A 27 -9.86 -10.70 1.89
CA ALA A 27 -9.38 -12.00 2.26
C ALA A 27 -8.12 -12.38 1.49
N ARG A 28 -7.35 -13.31 2.06
CA ARG A 28 -6.23 -13.91 1.35
C ARG A 28 -6.74 -14.55 0.06
N GLN A 29 -5.92 -14.58 -0.96
CA GLN A 29 -6.23 -15.20 -2.26
C GLN A 29 -7.22 -14.41 -3.14
N VAL A 30 -7.53 -13.18 -2.77
CA VAL A 30 -8.29 -12.33 -3.68
C VAL A 30 -7.39 -11.55 -4.64
N GLY A 31 -6.05 -11.74 -4.56
CA GLY A 31 -5.08 -11.19 -5.52
C GLY A 31 -4.83 -9.69 -5.38
N LYS A 32 -4.93 -9.17 -4.17
CA LYS A 32 -4.60 -7.76 -3.89
C LYS A 32 -3.22 -7.39 -4.43
N THR A 33 -2.26 -8.29 -4.25
CA THR A 33 -0.88 -8.07 -4.69
C THR A 33 -0.80 -7.88 -6.21
N THR A 34 -1.50 -8.72 -6.96
CA THR A 34 -1.53 -8.63 -8.43
C THR A 34 -2.11 -7.29 -8.88
N LEU A 35 -3.23 -6.89 -8.27
CA LEU A 35 -3.89 -5.64 -8.60
C LEU A 35 -2.96 -4.45 -8.37
N VAL A 36 -2.29 -4.41 -7.22
CA VAL A 36 -1.41 -3.30 -6.87
C VAL A 36 -0.17 -3.29 -7.76
N LYS A 37 0.40 -4.44 -8.07
CA LYS A 37 1.57 -4.50 -8.95
C LYS A 37 1.25 -3.98 -10.35
N GLU A 38 0.09 -4.29 -10.86
CA GLU A 38 -0.33 -3.75 -12.16
C GLU A 38 -0.53 -2.25 -12.10
N PHE A 39 -1.19 -1.78 -11.06
CA PHE A 39 -1.38 -0.36 -10.86
C PHE A 39 -0.05 0.37 -10.72
N GLY A 40 0.93 -0.28 -10.08
CA GLY A 40 2.27 0.28 -9.91
C GLY A 40 3.01 0.56 -11.21
N GLN A 41 2.61 -0.11 -12.30
CA GLN A 41 3.22 0.15 -13.60
C GLN A 41 2.88 1.53 -14.14
N GLU A 42 1.88 2.19 -13.59
CA GLU A 42 1.50 3.55 -13.97
C GLU A 42 2.34 4.61 -13.27
N PHE A 43 3.29 4.21 -12.43
CA PHE A 43 4.15 5.13 -11.66
C PHE A 43 5.56 5.14 -12.23
N ASP A 44 6.30 6.21 -11.94
CA ASP A 44 7.70 6.30 -12.34
C ASP A 44 8.56 5.24 -11.66
N SER A 45 8.22 4.92 -10.40
CA SER A 45 8.92 3.88 -9.65
C SER A 45 7.91 3.14 -8.76
N PHE A 46 8.19 1.87 -8.50
CA PHE A 46 7.35 1.03 -7.67
C PHE A 46 8.23 0.23 -6.70
N ILE A 47 7.93 0.37 -5.40
CA ILE A 47 8.60 -0.38 -4.34
C ILE A 47 7.57 -1.30 -3.70
N SER A 48 7.87 -2.59 -3.62
CA SER A 48 6.99 -3.57 -2.97
C SER A 48 7.71 -4.19 -1.79
N LEU A 49 7.10 -4.09 -0.62
CA LEU A 49 7.59 -4.69 0.61
C LEU A 49 6.58 -5.73 1.08
N ASN A 50 7.08 -6.88 1.55
CA ASN A 50 6.23 -7.92 2.12
C ASN A 50 6.68 -8.15 3.57
N LEU A 51 5.82 -7.81 4.52
CA LEU A 51 6.20 -7.85 5.95
C LEU A 51 6.16 -9.26 6.54
N GLU A 52 5.80 -10.27 5.75
CA GLU A 52 6.02 -11.66 6.15
C GLU A 52 7.48 -12.07 5.97
N THR A 53 8.28 -11.25 5.28
CA THR A 53 9.71 -11.48 5.05
C THR A 53 10.54 -10.55 5.91
N ASP A 54 11.85 -10.49 5.63
CA ASP A 54 12.79 -9.63 6.34
C ASP A 54 12.49 -8.13 6.18
N ASP A 55 11.63 -7.77 5.23
CA ASP A 55 11.21 -6.37 5.04
C ASP A 55 10.60 -5.78 6.31
N SER A 56 10.02 -6.62 7.18
CA SER A 56 9.45 -6.15 8.44
C SER A 56 10.50 -5.50 9.34
N GLU A 57 11.75 -5.93 9.25
CA GLU A 57 12.84 -5.40 10.07
C GLU A 57 13.12 -3.93 9.80
N LEU A 58 12.82 -3.46 8.59
CA LEU A 58 13.03 -2.05 8.25
C LEU A 58 12.27 -1.12 9.20
N PHE A 59 11.05 -1.51 9.54
CA PHE A 59 10.19 -0.70 10.39
C PHE A 59 10.61 -0.78 11.87
N ARG A 60 11.38 -1.78 12.25
CA ARG A 60 11.97 -1.87 13.59
C ARG A 60 13.30 -1.16 13.67
N ARG A 61 14.06 -1.15 12.56
CA ARG A 61 15.39 -0.54 12.50
C ARG A 61 15.33 0.98 12.39
N PHE A 62 14.39 1.50 11.61
CA PHE A 62 14.24 2.94 11.39
C PHE A 62 13.06 3.47 12.22
N SER A 63 13.34 4.37 13.16
CA SER A 63 12.29 5.04 13.92
C SER A 63 11.84 6.34 13.26
N ASN A 64 12.64 6.88 12.35
CA ASN A 64 12.36 8.12 11.64
C ASN A 64 11.93 7.80 10.21
N ILE A 65 10.79 8.34 9.79
CA ILE A 65 10.24 8.02 8.47
C ILE A 65 11.10 8.54 7.33
N LEU A 66 11.76 9.68 7.53
CA LEU A 66 12.63 10.25 6.50
C LEU A 66 13.87 9.38 6.29
N ASP A 67 14.41 8.83 7.36
CA ASP A 67 15.56 7.93 7.28
C ASP A 67 15.17 6.62 6.57
N LEU A 68 14.00 6.08 6.88
CA LEU A 68 13.49 4.89 6.21
C LEU A 68 13.31 5.15 4.73
N TRP A 69 12.70 6.27 4.37
CA TRP A 69 12.47 6.61 2.97
C TRP A 69 13.77 6.80 2.21
N GLN A 70 14.75 7.47 2.82
CA GLN A 70 16.06 7.64 2.22
C GLN A 70 16.72 6.28 1.96
N TYR A 71 16.64 5.36 2.92
CA TYR A 71 17.17 4.02 2.75
C TYR A 71 16.51 3.29 1.58
N LEU A 72 15.18 3.35 1.49
CA LEU A 72 14.46 2.70 0.41
C LEU A 72 14.82 3.27 -0.95
N CYS A 73 14.95 4.59 -1.04
CA CYS A 73 15.34 5.23 -2.30
C CYS A 73 16.74 4.81 -2.73
N LEU A 74 17.69 4.74 -1.79
CA LEU A 74 19.05 4.28 -2.10
C LEU A 74 19.06 2.82 -2.54
N LYS A 75 18.33 1.97 -1.83
CA LYS A 75 18.28 0.54 -2.13
C LYS A 75 17.68 0.27 -3.50
N HIS A 76 16.66 1.02 -3.89
CA HIS A 76 15.95 0.83 -5.15
C HIS A 76 16.40 1.76 -6.26
N HIS A 77 17.50 2.50 -6.04
CA HIS A 77 18.08 3.41 -7.03
C HIS A 77 17.08 4.47 -7.51
N ILE A 78 16.32 5.02 -6.57
CA ILE A 78 15.30 6.03 -6.85
C ILE A 78 15.85 7.40 -6.47
N VAL A 79 15.81 8.35 -7.42
CA VAL A 79 16.16 9.74 -7.14
C VAL A 79 15.01 10.37 -6.35
N GLN A 80 15.34 11.07 -5.25
CA GLN A 80 14.34 11.75 -4.43
C GLN A 80 13.89 13.04 -5.10
N ASP A 81 13.04 12.89 -6.11
CA ASP A 81 12.49 13.99 -6.88
C ASP A 81 10.97 13.97 -6.68
N LYS A 82 10.43 15.01 -6.05
CA LYS A 82 8.99 15.09 -5.76
C LYS A 82 8.12 15.18 -7.00
N SER A 83 8.71 15.51 -8.16
CA SER A 83 7.98 15.53 -9.42
C SER A 83 7.77 14.14 -9.99
N LYS A 84 8.48 13.13 -9.49
CA LYS A 84 8.34 11.75 -9.91
C LYS A 84 7.38 11.02 -8.99
N ALA A 85 6.47 10.27 -9.60
CA ALA A 85 5.50 9.50 -8.83
C ALA A 85 6.09 8.16 -8.43
N VAL A 86 6.14 7.89 -7.12
CA VAL A 86 6.61 6.62 -6.58
C VAL A 86 5.47 5.98 -5.79
N LEU A 87 5.17 4.73 -6.10
CA LEU A 87 4.20 3.95 -5.33
C LEU A 87 4.96 3.01 -4.41
N LEU A 88 4.67 3.11 -3.11
CA LEU A 88 5.18 2.18 -2.10
C LEU A 88 4.04 1.26 -1.68
N PHE A 89 4.21 -0.03 -1.90
CA PHE A 89 3.25 -1.05 -1.50
C PHE A 89 3.79 -1.82 -0.31
N ILE A 90 3.03 -1.83 0.78
CA ILE A 90 3.39 -2.54 2.01
C ILE A 90 2.39 -3.68 2.18
N ASP A 91 2.79 -4.90 1.79
CA ASP A 91 1.93 -6.07 1.85
C ASP A 91 2.06 -6.77 3.20
N GLU A 92 0.96 -7.39 3.64
CA GLU A 92 0.86 -8.10 4.91
C GLU A 92 1.29 -7.22 6.08
N ILE A 93 0.74 -6.00 6.12
CA ILE A 93 1.14 -4.98 7.09
C ILE A 93 0.85 -5.37 8.53
N GLN A 94 -0.11 -6.28 8.76
CA GLN A 94 -0.44 -6.73 10.11
C GLN A 94 0.71 -7.48 10.79
N GLU A 95 1.70 -7.94 10.02
CA GLU A 95 2.84 -8.66 10.59
C GLU A 95 3.80 -7.75 11.34
N GLU A 96 3.70 -6.42 11.17
CA GLU A 96 4.54 -5.49 11.90
C GLU A 96 3.75 -4.25 12.35
N PRO A 97 3.32 -4.22 13.62
CA PRO A 97 2.54 -3.08 14.14
C PRO A 97 3.22 -1.72 14.00
N LYS A 98 4.56 -1.67 14.01
CA LYS A 98 5.27 -0.41 13.83
C LYS A 98 5.05 0.17 12.44
N ALA A 99 4.87 -0.69 11.43
CA ALA A 99 4.56 -0.21 10.08
C ALA A 99 3.17 0.44 10.04
N VAL A 100 2.21 -0.13 10.76
CA VAL A 100 0.87 0.46 10.87
C VAL A 100 0.95 1.87 11.44
N ALA A 101 1.70 2.05 12.53
CA ALA A 101 1.88 3.35 13.16
C ALA A 101 2.59 4.34 12.24
N MET A 102 3.51 3.86 11.41
CA MET A 102 4.27 4.73 10.51
C MET A 102 3.44 5.29 9.34
N LEU A 103 2.28 4.72 9.06
CA LEU A 103 1.41 5.26 8.01
C LEU A 103 1.06 6.73 8.29
N ARG A 104 0.92 7.10 9.56
CA ARG A 104 0.70 8.47 9.96
C ARG A 104 1.80 9.39 9.44
N TYR A 105 3.05 8.96 9.59
CA TYR A 105 4.20 9.78 9.20
C TYR A 105 4.38 9.84 7.69
N PHE A 106 4.01 8.78 6.97
CA PHE A 106 3.96 8.87 5.51
C PHE A 106 2.99 9.97 5.08
N TYR A 107 1.84 10.05 5.72
CA TYR A 107 0.87 11.09 5.40
C TYR A 107 1.36 12.48 5.75
N GLU A 108 1.91 12.65 6.95
CA GLU A 108 2.30 13.96 7.48
C GLU A 108 3.61 14.49 6.88
N ASP A 109 4.59 13.61 6.70
CA ASP A 109 5.96 14.02 6.35
C ASP A 109 6.35 13.71 4.91
N LEU A 110 5.69 12.76 4.25
CA LEU A 110 6.00 12.33 2.89
C LEU A 110 4.73 12.30 2.01
N PRO A 111 3.97 13.41 1.95
CA PRO A 111 2.69 13.39 1.23
C PRO A 111 2.82 13.17 -0.28
N TRP A 112 4.01 13.36 -0.84
CA TRP A 112 4.25 13.10 -2.26
C TRP A 112 4.48 11.63 -2.58
N VAL A 113 4.70 10.78 -1.57
CA VAL A 113 4.83 9.34 -1.77
C VAL A 113 3.44 8.72 -1.76
N TYR A 114 3.15 7.90 -2.77
CA TYR A 114 1.89 7.18 -2.84
C TYR A 114 2.04 5.87 -2.08
N VAL A 115 1.24 5.67 -1.05
CA VAL A 115 1.37 4.49 -0.18
C VAL A 115 0.11 3.67 -0.22
N ILE A 116 0.24 2.38 -0.53
CA ILE A 116 -0.84 1.41 -0.41
C ILE A 116 -0.36 0.31 0.55
N ALA A 117 -1.14 0.07 1.59
CA ALA A 117 -0.90 -1.02 2.52
C ALA A 117 -2.00 -2.06 2.33
N ALA A 118 -1.66 -3.33 2.49
CA ALA A 118 -2.63 -4.41 2.38
C ALA A 118 -2.36 -5.47 3.43
N GLY A 119 -3.39 -6.23 3.76
CA GLY A 119 -3.25 -7.35 4.65
C GLY A 119 -4.43 -8.28 4.54
N SER A 120 -4.16 -9.57 4.74
CA SER A 120 -5.20 -10.61 4.70
C SER A 120 -5.80 -10.88 6.08
N ARG A 121 -5.12 -10.43 7.14
CA ARG A 121 -5.55 -10.68 8.52
C ARG A 121 -5.49 -9.39 9.35
N LEU A 122 -6.07 -8.32 8.79
CA LEU A 122 -6.03 -7.00 9.47
C LEU A 122 -6.78 -7.03 10.82
N HIS A 123 -7.76 -7.91 10.95
CA HIS A 123 -8.48 -8.07 12.23
C HIS A 123 -7.56 -8.52 13.38
N SER A 124 -6.44 -9.16 13.07
CA SER A 124 -5.50 -9.59 14.10
C SER A 124 -4.87 -8.42 14.86
N LEU A 125 -4.84 -7.24 14.23
CA LEU A 125 -4.31 -6.03 14.87
C LEU A 125 -5.19 -5.61 16.04
N MET A 126 -6.49 -5.82 15.97
CA MET A 126 -7.41 -5.50 17.06
C MET A 126 -7.08 -6.31 18.32
N LYS A 127 -6.68 -7.57 18.14
CA LYS A 127 -6.30 -8.42 19.26
C LYS A 127 -5.01 -7.95 19.92
N GLN A 128 -4.18 -7.24 19.18
CA GLN A 128 -2.92 -6.69 19.69
C GLN A 128 -3.10 -5.24 20.17
N HIS A 129 -4.34 -4.73 20.20
CA HIS A 129 -4.64 -3.36 20.55
C HIS A 129 -3.95 -2.35 19.63
N VAL A 130 -3.76 -2.73 18.37
CA VAL A 130 -3.15 -1.87 17.35
C VAL A 130 -4.25 -1.38 16.41
N SER A 131 -4.28 -0.10 16.15
CA SER A 131 -5.25 0.50 15.23
C SER A 131 -4.53 1.36 14.19
N PHE A 132 -5.16 1.50 13.02
CA PHE A 132 -4.67 2.43 12.01
C PHE A 132 -4.85 3.86 12.50
N PRO A 133 -3.92 4.79 12.14
CA PRO A 133 -4.01 6.18 12.60
C PRO A 133 -5.27 6.86 12.07
N VAL A 134 -6.10 7.34 13.00
CA VAL A 134 -7.38 7.97 12.66
C VAL A 134 -7.14 9.24 11.83
N GLY A 135 -7.84 9.35 10.71
CA GLY A 135 -7.74 10.52 9.86
C GLY A 135 -6.49 10.59 9.00
N ARG A 136 -5.60 9.58 9.09
CA ARG A 136 -4.35 9.53 8.32
C ARG A 136 -4.33 8.44 7.26
N VAL A 137 -5.40 7.66 7.15
CA VAL A 137 -5.53 6.59 6.16
C VAL A 137 -6.92 6.59 5.56
N GLU A 138 -7.02 6.01 4.36
CA GLU A 138 -8.28 5.72 3.67
C GLU A 138 -8.40 4.21 3.52
N TYR A 139 -9.59 3.71 3.31
CA TYR A 139 -9.83 2.29 3.19
C TYR A 139 -10.52 1.94 1.87
N MET A 140 -10.16 0.80 1.31
CA MET A 140 -10.82 0.20 0.17
C MET A 140 -10.98 -1.27 0.46
N THR A 141 -12.21 -1.77 0.39
CA THR A 141 -12.48 -3.19 0.65
C THR A 141 -12.67 -3.92 -0.66
N LEU A 142 -11.86 -4.96 -0.86
CA LEU A 142 -11.98 -5.85 -2.01
C LEU A 142 -12.75 -7.07 -1.59
N ARG A 143 -13.89 -7.30 -2.24
CA ARG A 143 -14.72 -8.47 -1.98
C ARG A 143 -14.30 -9.60 -2.92
N PRO A 144 -14.39 -10.86 -2.48
CA PRO A 144 -13.97 -11.99 -3.33
C PRO A 144 -14.63 -11.99 -4.71
N CYS A 145 -15.91 -11.66 -4.80
CA CYS A 145 -16.61 -11.64 -6.08
C CYS A 145 -16.06 -10.56 -7.03
N SER A 146 -15.79 -9.36 -6.50
CA SER A 146 -15.21 -8.27 -7.31
C SER A 146 -13.86 -8.68 -7.86
N PHE A 147 -13.11 -9.43 -7.07
CA PHE A 147 -11.79 -9.83 -7.45
C PHE A 147 -11.79 -10.95 -8.50
N VAL A 148 -12.66 -11.93 -8.35
CA VAL A 148 -12.82 -12.99 -9.35
C VAL A 148 -13.21 -12.36 -10.70
N GLU A 149 -14.09 -11.37 -10.69
CA GLU A 149 -14.48 -10.67 -11.90
C GLU A 149 -13.32 -9.91 -12.53
N TYR A 150 -12.46 -9.32 -11.72
CA TYR A 150 -11.26 -8.66 -12.22
C TYR A 150 -10.35 -9.64 -12.96
N ILE A 151 -10.08 -10.80 -12.35
CA ILE A 151 -9.23 -11.82 -12.96
C ILE A 151 -9.85 -12.34 -14.24
N ASN A 152 -11.15 -12.63 -14.24
CA ASN A 152 -11.86 -13.14 -15.40
C ASN A 152 -11.84 -12.13 -16.54
N ALA A 153 -12.03 -10.86 -16.24
CA ALA A 153 -11.99 -9.81 -17.26
C ALA A 153 -10.60 -9.74 -17.91
N LYS A 154 -9.54 -9.94 -17.14
CA LYS A 154 -8.19 -9.94 -17.64
C LYS A 154 -7.89 -11.15 -18.52
N GLU A 155 -8.30 -12.32 -18.08
CA GLU A 155 -8.08 -13.56 -18.82
C GLU A 155 -8.94 -13.64 -20.07
N GLY A 156 -10.14 -13.09 -20.02
CA GLY A 156 -11.09 -13.12 -21.12
C GLY A 156 -10.93 -11.99 -22.12
N GLY A 157 -10.13 -11.03 -21.78
CA GLY A 157 -9.92 -9.86 -22.61
C GLY A 157 -8.68 -9.91 -23.40
#